data_a01a2fa22218f89caaa192b79ebe605b
#
_entry.id   a01a2fa22218f89caaa192b79ebe605b
#
_cell.length_a   1.000
_cell.length_b   1.000
_cell.length_c   1.000
_cell.angle_alpha   90.00
_cell.angle_beta   90.00
_cell.angle_gamma   90.00
#
_symmetry.space_group_name_H-M   'P 1'
#
loop_
_entity.id
_entity.type
_entity.pdbx_description
1 polymer ?
#
loop_
_entity_poly.entity_id
_entity_poly.type
_entity_poly.pdbx_seq_one_letter_code
_entity_poly.pdbx_strand_id
1 'polypeptide(L)'
;MKKTYIYPFIFAAVIIAMISSCDDEYGPRKESSPVFVSAAATPATFTFGDTLTLTAEIIDPATRLSSLFYEVVSGENVIATGNLSLSGDTANVSTALFVPMVKNQGDNAPVTINLIAQNVLKGTSSHKIEGLTGNRPSYSKLYLVTDNGMIALLNQQSGDKNKYVGSNLTLDATFRYKLAEKLHTDNTIDYSGHVYGNVGGMTGLINEAGESAFAYTASSDYTKWITFDNLAYTFTTTGGNLGADDLSLSSFGSEDIDNESFRTLTLTLENGKSYSLIGILGDRMNLYNPDFFERLSDNQVKFLGKTGEYTVYYNPVRKNIFVGTNNPAYPDYLLACGYGLGYPTRVTSDEISAVYSGHKRTHTSWGFGNVMNYVLLRQISDGIYQGTFYTPGDHDHYAGFKPFENTGWGNEKKAGSFTFTGEQIISGDNDWTIPNGENDPVVESANYRFTVNLTTKTVHIQKVTL
;
A
#
# COMPACT_ATOMS: atom_id res chain seq x y z
N MET A 1 -27.01 -9.46 -29.59
CA MET A 1 -26.05 -9.59 -30.70
C MET A 1 -24.77 -10.15 -30.14
N LYS A 2 -24.48 -11.42 -30.41
CA LYS A 2 -23.25 -12.11 -29.95
C LYS A 2 -22.10 -11.64 -30.85
N LYS A 3 -21.10 -10.97 -30.28
CA LYS A 3 -19.81 -10.75 -30.93
C LYS A 3 -18.87 -11.90 -30.55
N THR A 4 -18.75 -12.83 -31.49
CA THR A 4 -17.75 -13.88 -31.49
C THR A 4 -16.41 -13.23 -31.86
N TYR A 5 -15.46 -13.19 -30.95
CA TYR A 5 -14.08 -12.82 -31.26
C TYR A 5 -13.38 -14.05 -31.81
N ILE A 6 -13.26 -14.10 -33.12
CA ILE A 6 -12.37 -14.99 -33.83
C ILE A 6 -11.00 -14.33 -33.83
N TYR A 7 -10.05 -14.88 -33.06
CA TYR A 7 -8.65 -14.52 -33.24
C TYR A 7 -8.18 -15.12 -34.55
N PRO A 8 -7.73 -14.32 -35.51
CA PRO A 8 -7.28 -14.85 -36.77
C PRO A 8 -5.91 -15.50 -36.63
N PHE A 9 -5.81 -16.69 -37.15
CA PHE A 9 -4.58 -17.32 -37.62
C PHE A 9 -3.92 -16.39 -38.68
N ILE A 10 -3.15 -15.40 -38.24
CA ILE A 10 -2.29 -14.55 -39.08
C ILE A 10 -0.87 -14.67 -38.59
N PHE A 11 -0.29 -15.86 -38.70
CA PHE A 11 1.15 -16.04 -38.53
C PHE A 11 1.78 -16.95 -39.59
N ALA A 12 1.08 -17.13 -40.71
CA ALA A 12 1.53 -18.00 -41.81
C ALA A 12 1.85 -17.30 -43.15
N ALA A 13 1.87 -15.96 -43.20
CA ALA A 13 1.98 -15.28 -44.49
C ALA A 13 3.06 -14.21 -44.65
N VAL A 14 4.01 -14.08 -43.74
CA VAL A 14 5.14 -13.08 -43.84
C VAL A 14 6.51 -13.70 -44.08
N ILE A 15 6.63 -15.00 -44.29
CA ILE A 15 7.94 -15.68 -44.50
C ILE A 15 8.19 -16.05 -45.98
N ILE A 16 7.60 -15.38 -46.95
CA ILE A 16 7.87 -15.66 -48.37
C ILE A 16 8.37 -14.45 -49.15
N ALA A 17 9.02 -13.49 -48.56
CA ALA A 17 9.55 -12.36 -49.32
C ALA A 17 10.90 -11.85 -48.87
N MET A 18 11.84 -12.71 -48.53
CA MET A 18 13.27 -12.33 -48.46
C MET A 18 14.16 -13.51 -48.86
N ILE A 19 13.99 -14.02 -50.04
CA ILE A 19 15.01 -14.92 -50.63
C ILE A 19 15.38 -14.34 -52.00
N SER A 20 16.21 -13.34 -52.01
CA SER A 20 17.09 -13.06 -53.11
C SER A 20 18.21 -12.15 -52.71
N SER A 21 19.38 -12.61 -52.81
CA SER A 21 20.68 -11.92 -52.75
C SER A 21 21.50 -12.20 -51.51
N CYS A 22 22.22 -13.29 -51.58
CA CYS A 22 23.65 -13.29 -51.24
C CYS A 22 24.32 -14.44 -52.01
N ASP A 23 25.29 -14.12 -52.82
CA ASP A 23 26.07 -15.05 -53.61
C ASP A 23 26.69 -16.17 -52.75
N ASP A 24 26.52 -17.41 -53.21
CA ASP A 24 26.94 -18.64 -52.57
C ASP A 24 28.43 -18.86 -52.73
N GLU A 25 29.22 -18.43 -51.79
CA GLU A 25 30.57 -18.97 -51.57
C GLU A 25 30.61 -20.22 -50.68
N TYR A 26 29.47 -20.67 -50.24
CA TYR A 26 29.34 -21.91 -49.45
C TYR A 26 28.58 -22.97 -50.26
N GLY A 27 29.25 -24.10 -50.55
CA GLY A 27 28.63 -25.25 -51.20
C GLY A 27 27.32 -25.66 -50.50
N PRO A 28 26.49 -26.54 -51.12
CA PRO A 28 25.17 -26.89 -50.62
C PRO A 28 25.31 -27.35 -49.17
N ARG A 29 24.66 -26.61 -48.27
CA ARG A 29 24.63 -26.94 -46.85
C ARG A 29 24.06 -28.36 -46.72
N LYS A 30 24.76 -29.25 -46.00
CA LYS A 30 24.27 -30.60 -45.73
C LYS A 30 23.05 -30.49 -44.81
N GLU A 31 22.02 -31.25 -45.13
CA GLU A 31 20.92 -31.47 -44.19
C GLU A 31 21.51 -32.10 -42.93
N SER A 32 21.24 -31.46 -41.81
CA SER A 32 21.70 -31.88 -40.48
C SER A 32 20.62 -31.53 -39.46
N SER A 33 20.77 -32.09 -38.29
CA SER A 33 19.96 -31.72 -37.12
C SER A 33 20.86 -31.28 -36.00
N PRO A 34 20.46 -30.27 -35.22
CA PRO A 34 21.18 -29.88 -34.02
C PRO A 34 21.40 -31.05 -33.07
N VAL A 35 22.44 -30.98 -32.24
CA VAL A 35 22.74 -31.96 -31.20
C VAL A 35 22.87 -31.24 -29.87
N PHE A 36 22.14 -31.69 -28.87
CA PHE A 36 22.33 -31.24 -27.49
C PHE A 36 23.54 -31.93 -26.89
N VAL A 37 24.59 -31.15 -26.60
CA VAL A 37 25.78 -31.64 -25.87
C VAL A 37 25.44 -31.74 -24.38
N SER A 38 24.75 -30.72 -23.88
CA SER A 38 24.23 -30.69 -22.50
C SER A 38 22.97 -29.85 -22.41
N ALA A 39 22.11 -30.17 -21.45
CA ALA A 39 21.01 -29.27 -21.05
C ALA A 39 20.66 -29.55 -19.59
N ALA A 40 20.41 -28.48 -18.83
CA ALA A 40 20.02 -28.55 -17.44
C ALA A 40 19.17 -27.34 -17.04
N ALA A 41 18.40 -27.51 -15.98
CA ALA A 41 17.70 -26.40 -15.31
C ALA A 41 17.98 -26.44 -13.81
N THR A 42 18.29 -25.31 -13.23
CA THR A 42 18.64 -25.19 -11.81
C THR A 42 17.92 -24.06 -11.12
N PRO A 43 17.51 -24.23 -9.84
CA PRO A 43 17.65 -25.45 -9.01
C PRO A 43 16.66 -26.56 -9.44
N ALA A 44 16.99 -27.83 -9.13
CA ALA A 44 16.11 -28.97 -9.45
C ALA A 44 14.83 -29.00 -8.60
N THR A 45 14.87 -28.44 -7.38
CA THR A 45 13.70 -28.20 -6.54
C THR A 45 13.53 -26.71 -6.40
N PHE A 46 12.34 -26.22 -6.69
CA PHE A 46 12.03 -24.78 -6.74
C PHE A 46 10.59 -24.48 -6.28
N THR A 47 10.28 -23.20 -6.11
CA THR A 47 8.94 -22.71 -5.82
C THR A 47 8.29 -22.20 -7.11
N PHE A 48 7.04 -22.58 -7.37
CA PHE A 48 6.26 -21.99 -8.46
C PHE A 48 6.11 -20.47 -8.25
N GLY A 49 6.26 -19.70 -9.31
CA GLY A 49 6.35 -18.25 -9.26
C GLY A 49 7.78 -17.71 -9.24
N ASP A 50 8.77 -18.60 -9.07
CA ASP A 50 10.18 -18.27 -9.14
C ASP A 50 10.76 -18.52 -10.54
N THR A 51 12.03 -18.18 -10.69
CA THR A 51 12.79 -18.31 -11.92
C THR A 51 13.86 -19.39 -11.79
N LEU A 52 13.93 -20.30 -12.77
CA LEU A 52 15.02 -21.25 -12.95
C LEU A 52 16.07 -20.67 -13.90
N THR A 53 17.30 -21.15 -13.79
CA THR A 53 18.31 -20.94 -14.82
C THR A 53 18.31 -22.14 -15.76
N LEU A 54 17.90 -21.93 -17.01
CA LEU A 54 18.01 -22.92 -18.09
C LEU A 54 19.37 -22.75 -18.76
N THR A 55 20.13 -23.82 -18.82
CA THR A 55 21.42 -23.90 -19.55
C THR A 55 21.34 -24.98 -20.61
N ALA A 56 21.93 -24.75 -21.79
CA ALA A 56 22.08 -25.76 -22.81
C ALA A 56 23.29 -25.44 -23.70
N GLU A 57 24.01 -26.47 -24.08
CA GLU A 57 25.02 -26.43 -25.14
C GLU A 57 24.49 -27.20 -26.34
N ILE A 58 24.42 -26.51 -27.49
CA ILE A 58 23.82 -27.05 -28.72
C ILE A 58 24.79 -26.83 -29.86
N ILE A 59 25.04 -27.86 -30.65
CA ILE A 59 25.93 -27.78 -31.81
C ILE A 59 25.23 -28.29 -33.08
N ASP A 60 25.59 -27.72 -34.22
CA ASP A 60 25.28 -28.24 -35.54
C ASP A 60 26.43 -27.87 -36.48
N PRO A 61 27.43 -28.77 -36.62
CA PRO A 61 28.65 -28.44 -37.36
C PRO A 61 28.44 -28.34 -38.88
N ALA A 62 27.29 -28.72 -39.38
CA ALA A 62 26.98 -28.68 -40.82
C ALA A 62 26.07 -27.49 -41.19
N THR A 63 25.28 -26.96 -40.24
CA THR A 63 24.27 -25.93 -40.51
C THR A 63 24.12 -25.01 -39.32
N ARG A 64 23.98 -23.70 -39.56
CA ARG A 64 23.81 -22.74 -38.48
C ARG A 64 22.52 -22.96 -37.67
N LEU A 65 22.61 -22.84 -36.38
CA LEU A 65 21.47 -22.83 -35.48
C LEU A 65 20.59 -21.64 -35.71
N SER A 66 19.30 -21.78 -35.43
CA SER A 66 18.26 -20.75 -35.64
C SER A 66 17.51 -20.42 -34.36
N SER A 67 17.00 -21.44 -33.66
CA SER A 67 16.18 -21.20 -32.45
C SER A 67 16.19 -22.38 -31.49
N LEU A 68 15.92 -22.07 -30.22
CA LEU A 68 15.59 -23.04 -29.18
C LEU A 68 14.21 -22.72 -28.65
N PHE A 69 13.26 -23.60 -28.93
CA PHE A 69 11.92 -23.55 -28.33
C PHE A 69 11.93 -24.38 -27.04
N TYR A 70 11.21 -23.93 -26.03
CA TYR A 70 11.01 -24.67 -24.79
C TYR A 70 9.56 -24.69 -24.36
N GLU A 71 9.15 -25.78 -23.73
CA GLU A 71 7.87 -25.93 -23.01
C GLU A 71 8.17 -26.42 -21.60
N VAL A 72 7.57 -25.74 -20.60
CA VAL A 72 7.56 -26.21 -19.22
C VAL A 72 6.24 -26.93 -19.00
N VAL A 73 6.34 -28.20 -18.61
CA VAL A 73 5.20 -29.09 -18.44
C VAL A 73 5.11 -29.52 -16.99
N SER A 74 3.93 -29.40 -16.38
CA SER A 74 3.67 -29.97 -15.06
C SER A 74 2.44 -30.88 -15.13
N GLY A 75 2.64 -32.17 -14.84
CA GLY A 75 1.62 -33.17 -15.12
C GLY A 75 1.32 -33.26 -16.62
N GLU A 76 0.07 -33.04 -16.99
CA GLU A 76 -0.39 -32.99 -18.39
C GLU A 76 -0.47 -31.59 -18.98
N ASN A 77 -0.15 -30.57 -18.19
CA ASN A 77 -0.35 -29.18 -18.59
C ASN A 77 0.95 -28.50 -18.99
N VAL A 78 0.97 -27.86 -20.15
CA VAL A 78 1.99 -26.89 -20.54
C VAL A 78 1.71 -25.60 -19.76
N ILE A 79 2.63 -25.22 -18.88
CA ILE A 79 2.47 -24.06 -17.99
C ILE A 79 3.28 -22.83 -18.43
N ALA A 80 4.33 -23.05 -19.23
CA ALA A 80 5.06 -21.96 -19.88
C ALA A 80 5.65 -22.42 -21.19
N THR A 81 5.82 -21.50 -22.14
CA THR A 81 6.54 -21.72 -23.40
C THR A 81 7.37 -20.50 -23.74
N GLY A 82 8.41 -20.71 -24.53
CA GLY A 82 9.18 -19.59 -25.07
C GLY A 82 10.09 -20.02 -26.21
N ASN A 83 10.68 -19.03 -26.86
CA ASN A 83 11.57 -19.24 -27.98
C ASN A 83 12.79 -18.31 -27.88
N LEU A 84 13.96 -18.87 -27.97
CA LEU A 84 15.23 -18.15 -27.96
C LEU A 84 15.86 -18.19 -29.33
N SER A 85 16.31 -17.07 -29.83
CA SER A 85 17.07 -17.01 -31.08
C SER A 85 18.49 -17.55 -30.84
N LEU A 86 18.93 -18.47 -31.70
CA LEU A 86 20.26 -19.00 -31.72
C LEU A 86 21.02 -18.52 -32.96
N SER A 87 22.35 -18.52 -32.90
CA SER A 87 23.21 -18.18 -34.02
C SER A 87 24.52 -18.95 -33.98
N GLY A 88 25.16 -19.08 -35.13
CA GLY A 88 26.41 -19.84 -35.25
C GLY A 88 26.18 -21.37 -35.33
N ASP A 89 27.24 -22.11 -35.31
CA ASP A 89 27.25 -23.59 -35.36
C ASP A 89 27.26 -24.19 -33.96
N THR A 90 27.50 -23.35 -32.95
CA THR A 90 27.49 -23.71 -31.54
C THR A 90 26.78 -22.60 -30.77
N ALA A 91 25.88 -22.94 -29.86
CA ALA A 91 25.19 -22.02 -28.97
C ALA A 91 25.31 -22.49 -27.53
N ASN A 92 25.82 -21.62 -26.67
CA ASN A 92 25.78 -21.78 -25.23
C ASN A 92 24.65 -20.91 -24.67
N VAL A 93 23.56 -21.55 -24.27
CA VAL A 93 22.37 -20.88 -23.71
C VAL A 93 22.52 -20.83 -22.21
N SER A 94 22.27 -19.65 -21.66
CA SER A 94 22.02 -19.43 -20.22
C SER A 94 20.97 -18.38 -20.07
N THR A 95 19.76 -18.74 -19.64
CA THR A 95 18.64 -17.84 -19.57
C THR A 95 17.80 -18.08 -18.32
N ALA A 96 17.18 -17.00 -17.84
CA ALA A 96 16.18 -17.04 -16.79
C ALA A 96 14.86 -17.59 -17.35
N LEU A 97 14.31 -18.59 -16.71
CA LEU A 97 13.05 -19.25 -17.07
C LEU A 97 12.06 -19.09 -15.92
N PHE A 98 11.11 -18.19 -16.08
CA PHE A 98 10.03 -18.04 -15.10
C PHE A 98 9.09 -19.24 -15.17
N VAL A 99 8.80 -19.86 -14.01
CA VAL A 99 7.88 -20.99 -13.90
C VAL A 99 6.60 -20.53 -13.20
N PRO A 100 5.52 -20.30 -13.94
CA PRO A 100 4.31 -19.72 -13.37
C PRO A 100 3.65 -20.65 -12.35
N MET A 101 3.00 -20.05 -11.39
CA MET A 101 2.15 -20.73 -10.42
C MET A 101 0.73 -20.85 -10.98
N VAL A 102 0.25 -22.06 -11.19
CA VAL A 102 -1.09 -22.30 -11.73
C VAL A 102 -2.05 -22.86 -10.68
N LYS A 103 -3.33 -22.70 -10.93
CA LYS A 103 -4.41 -23.18 -10.06
C LYS A 103 -4.31 -24.69 -9.83
N ASN A 104 -4.56 -25.14 -8.60
CA ASN A 104 -4.57 -26.55 -8.18
C ASN A 104 -3.24 -27.31 -8.34
N GLN A 105 -2.14 -26.59 -8.53
CA GLN A 105 -0.81 -27.18 -8.57
C GLN A 105 -0.21 -27.16 -7.16
N GLY A 106 -0.13 -28.33 -6.54
CA GLY A 106 0.35 -28.51 -5.16
C GLY A 106 1.88 -28.68 -5.07
N ASP A 107 2.32 -29.20 -3.92
CA ASP A 107 3.74 -29.50 -3.67
C ASP A 107 4.20 -30.76 -4.38
N ASN A 108 5.54 -30.87 -4.48
CA ASN A 108 6.23 -32.01 -5.09
C ASN A 108 5.70 -32.31 -6.49
N ALA A 109 5.17 -31.29 -7.18
CA ALA A 109 4.67 -31.48 -8.53
C ALA A 109 5.86 -31.76 -9.49
N PRO A 110 5.83 -32.87 -10.24
CA PRO A 110 6.86 -33.13 -11.21
C PRO A 110 6.78 -32.13 -12.35
N VAL A 111 7.93 -31.58 -12.70
CA VAL A 111 8.07 -30.62 -13.80
C VAL A 111 9.09 -31.17 -14.81
N THR A 112 8.80 -30.97 -16.06
CA THR A 112 9.64 -31.34 -17.17
C THR A 112 9.81 -30.14 -18.08
N ILE A 113 11.01 -29.96 -18.67
CA ILE A 113 11.22 -28.96 -19.71
C ILE A 113 11.54 -29.70 -21.01
N ASN A 114 10.68 -29.58 -21.99
CA ASN A 114 10.91 -30.05 -23.35
C ASN A 114 11.63 -28.96 -24.13
N LEU A 115 12.72 -29.30 -24.76
CA LEU A 115 13.54 -28.44 -25.60
C LEU A 115 13.50 -28.92 -27.05
N ILE A 116 13.35 -27.97 -28.00
CA ILE A 116 13.44 -28.25 -29.42
C ILE A 116 14.41 -27.23 -30.02
N ALA A 117 15.57 -27.70 -30.44
CA ALA A 117 16.55 -26.92 -31.19
C ALA A 117 16.26 -27.00 -32.68
N GLN A 118 16.37 -25.91 -33.41
CA GLN A 118 16.17 -25.85 -34.87
C GLN A 118 17.35 -25.14 -35.52
N ASN A 119 17.76 -25.61 -36.68
CA ASN A 119 18.73 -24.96 -37.55
C ASN A 119 18.03 -24.15 -38.66
N VAL A 120 18.79 -23.38 -39.45
CA VAL A 120 18.25 -22.54 -40.53
C VAL A 120 17.62 -23.32 -41.69
N LEU A 121 17.95 -24.59 -41.86
CA LEU A 121 17.37 -25.53 -42.84
C LEU A 121 16.18 -26.32 -42.30
N LYS A 122 15.64 -25.94 -41.12
CA LYS A 122 14.51 -26.59 -40.45
C LYS A 122 14.79 -27.98 -39.88
N GLY A 123 16.04 -28.45 -39.88
CA GLY A 123 16.44 -29.63 -39.11
C GLY A 123 16.21 -29.36 -37.61
N THR A 124 15.63 -30.33 -36.92
CA THR A 124 15.30 -30.24 -35.50
C THR A 124 15.85 -31.39 -34.70
N SER A 125 16.10 -31.14 -33.43
CA SER A 125 16.27 -32.17 -32.40
C SER A 125 15.58 -31.78 -31.13
N SER A 126 15.23 -32.76 -30.32
CA SER A 126 14.58 -32.55 -29.03
C SER A 126 15.41 -33.08 -27.88
N HIS A 127 15.31 -32.44 -26.74
CA HIS A 127 15.86 -32.89 -25.48
C HIS A 127 14.85 -32.66 -24.36
N LYS A 128 14.88 -33.50 -23.33
CA LYS A 128 13.97 -33.44 -22.19
C LYS A 128 14.78 -33.33 -20.91
N ILE A 129 14.52 -32.28 -20.13
CA ILE A 129 15.05 -32.13 -18.77
C ILE A 129 14.00 -32.64 -17.82
N GLU A 130 14.34 -33.69 -17.07
CA GLU A 130 13.47 -34.35 -16.10
C GLU A 130 14.05 -34.23 -14.69
N GLY A 131 13.29 -34.68 -13.69
CA GLY A 131 13.72 -34.71 -12.29
C GLY A 131 13.57 -33.36 -11.58
N LEU A 132 12.87 -32.38 -12.21
CA LEU A 132 12.54 -31.13 -11.57
C LEU A 132 11.28 -31.28 -10.70
N THR A 133 11.29 -30.60 -9.56
CA THR A 133 10.17 -30.63 -8.61
C THR A 133 9.79 -29.24 -8.19
N GLY A 134 8.57 -28.85 -8.47
CA GLY A 134 7.98 -27.57 -8.05
C GLY A 134 7.17 -27.70 -6.77
N ASN A 135 7.28 -26.72 -5.89
CA ASN A 135 6.48 -26.61 -4.68
C ASN A 135 5.60 -25.36 -4.71
N ARG A 136 4.41 -25.45 -4.11
CA ARG A 136 3.57 -24.29 -3.90
C ARG A 136 4.18 -23.38 -2.84
N PRO A 137 4.28 -22.05 -3.07
CA PRO A 137 4.74 -21.13 -2.05
C PRO A 137 3.81 -21.12 -0.85
N SER A 138 4.40 -21.03 0.33
CA SER A 138 3.69 -20.94 1.59
C SER A 138 4.19 -19.74 2.38
N TYR A 139 3.28 -18.91 2.85
CA TYR A 139 3.56 -17.69 3.57
C TYR A 139 3.04 -17.80 5.00
N SER A 140 3.71 -17.19 5.95
CA SER A 140 3.13 -17.07 7.31
C SER A 140 1.90 -16.18 7.33
N LYS A 141 1.85 -15.21 6.40
CA LYS A 141 0.77 -14.24 6.21
C LYS A 141 0.79 -13.66 4.81
N LEU A 142 -0.34 -13.11 4.39
CA LEU A 142 -0.48 -12.26 3.21
C LEU A 142 -1.11 -10.93 3.62
N TYR A 143 -0.80 -9.88 2.90
CA TYR A 143 -1.40 -8.57 3.05
C TYR A 143 -2.40 -8.34 1.92
N LEU A 144 -3.67 -8.13 2.26
CA LEU A 144 -4.64 -7.58 1.33
C LEU A 144 -4.48 -6.06 1.33
N VAL A 145 -4.15 -5.50 0.18
CA VAL A 145 -3.99 -4.05 0.00
C VAL A 145 -5.04 -3.56 -0.98
N THR A 146 -5.87 -2.62 -0.54
CA THR A 146 -6.93 -2.05 -1.38
C THR A 146 -6.44 -0.84 -2.16
N ASP A 147 -7.15 -0.45 -3.22
CA ASP A 147 -6.80 0.72 -4.04
C ASP A 147 -6.86 2.05 -3.25
N ASN A 148 -7.68 2.11 -2.20
CA ASN A 148 -7.72 3.25 -1.27
C ASN A 148 -6.70 3.16 -0.13
N GLY A 149 -5.79 2.17 -0.19
CA GLY A 149 -4.68 2.01 0.73
C GLY A 149 -5.01 1.33 2.05
N MET A 150 -6.18 0.72 2.20
CA MET A 150 -6.48 -0.15 3.35
C MET A 150 -5.67 -1.43 3.28
N ILE A 151 -5.22 -1.91 4.44
CA ILE A 151 -4.46 -3.15 4.58
C ILE A 151 -5.18 -4.07 5.56
N ALA A 152 -5.45 -5.29 5.10
CA ALA A 152 -5.92 -6.37 5.95
C ALA A 152 -4.86 -7.47 6.02
N LEU A 153 -4.58 -7.93 7.23
CA LEU A 153 -3.66 -9.04 7.45
C LEU A 153 -4.41 -10.37 7.36
N LEU A 154 -3.97 -11.23 6.47
CA LEU A 154 -4.47 -12.60 6.33
C LEU A 154 -3.40 -13.56 6.84
N ASN A 155 -3.63 -14.17 7.99
CA ASN A 155 -2.72 -15.13 8.58
C ASN A 155 -2.95 -16.53 7.98
N GLN A 156 -1.89 -17.30 7.84
CA GLN A 156 -1.99 -18.70 7.42
C GLN A 156 -2.86 -19.48 8.41
N GLN A 157 -3.80 -20.24 7.89
CA GLN A 157 -4.67 -21.09 8.71
C GLN A 157 -3.89 -22.28 9.27
N SER A 158 -4.02 -22.53 10.56
CA SER A 158 -3.41 -23.70 11.19
C SER A 158 -3.92 -25.00 10.52
N GLY A 159 -3.01 -25.85 10.10
CA GLY A 159 -3.32 -27.13 9.44
C GLY A 159 -3.59 -27.05 7.93
N ASP A 160 -3.64 -25.85 7.34
CA ASP A 160 -3.77 -25.67 5.89
C ASP A 160 -2.87 -24.54 5.39
N LYS A 161 -1.71 -24.90 4.88
CA LYS A 161 -0.68 -23.95 4.43
C LYS A 161 -1.10 -23.10 3.22
N ASN A 162 -2.17 -23.48 2.52
CA ASN A 162 -2.63 -22.78 1.35
C ASN A 162 -3.75 -21.79 1.66
N LYS A 163 -4.32 -21.81 2.89
CA LYS A 163 -5.39 -20.91 3.30
C LYS A 163 -4.89 -19.79 4.19
N TYR A 164 -5.38 -18.61 3.90
CA TYR A 164 -5.05 -17.36 4.59
C TYR A 164 -6.33 -16.69 5.03
N VAL A 165 -6.41 -16.35 6.31
CA VAL A 165 -7.64 -15.86 6.95
C VAL A 165 -7.40 -14.52 7.60
N GLY A 166 -8.19 -13.53 7.21
CA GLY A 166 -8.36 -12.25 7.90
C GLY A 166 -9.68 -12.24 8.65
N SER A 167 -9.66 -11.92 9.93
CA SER A 167 -10.83 -11.90 10.81
C SER A 167 -10.97 -10.55 11.51
N ASN A 168 -12.20 -10.24 11.93
CA ASN A 168 -12.55 -8.97 12.59
C ASN A 168 -12.15 -7.74 11.75
N LEU A 169 -12.28 -7.86 10.44
CA LEU A 169 -11.99 -6.80 9.51
C LEU A 169 -13.14 -5.77 9.48
N THR A 170 -12.81 -4.59 8.98
CA THR A 170 -13.76 -3.49 8.78
C THR A 170 -13.54 -2.84 7.42
N LEU A 171 -13.36 -3.68 6.39
CA LEU A 171 -13.20 -3.22 5.01
C LEU A 171 -14.55 -2.78 4.44
N ASP A 172 -14.54 -1.84 3.52
CA ASP A 172 -15.73 -1.43 2.78
C ASP A 172 -16.48 -2.65 2.19
N ALA A 173 -17.75 -2.46 1.88
CA ALA A 173 -18.53 -3.46 1.16
C ALA A 173 -18.00 -3.69 -0.26
N THR A 174 -17.50 -2.64 -0.91
CA THR A 174 -16.93 -2.70 -2.26
C THR A 174 -15.52 -2.16 -2.25
N PHE A 175 -14.57 -2.93 -2.77
CA PHE A 175 -13.18 -2.51 -2.90
C PHE A 175 -12.47 -3.25 -4.03
N ARG A 176 -11.37 -2.67 -4.49
CA ARG A 176 -10.40 -3.34 -5.34
C ARG A 176 -9.17 -3.66 -4.52
N TYR A 177 -8.56 -4.82 -4.75
CA TYR A 177 -7.46 -5.30 -3.90
C TYR A 177 -6.43 -6.12 -4.66
N LYS A 178 -5.23 -6.17 -4.07
CA LYS A 178 -4.15 -7.12 -4.38
C LYS A 178 -3.78 -7.85 -3.09
N LEU A 179 -3.24 -9.05 -3.23
CA LEU A 179 -2.70 -9.81 -2.09
C LEU A 179 -1.18 -9.87 -2.23
N ALA A 180 -0.45 -9.35 -1.27
CA ALA A 180 1.00 -9.24 -1.31
C ALA A 180 1.66 -10.07 -0.20
N GLU A 181 2.79 -10.71 -0.52
CA GLU A 181 3.64 -11.38 0.46
C GLU A 181 4.34 -10.37 1.36
N LYS A 182 4.77 -9.25 0.77
CA LYS A 182 5.58 -8.23 1.44
C LYS A 182 5.06 -6.82 1.20
N LEU A 183 5.32 -5.96 2.18
CA LEU A 183 5.13 -4.51 2.06
C LEU A 183 6.43 -3.80 2.37
N HIS A 184 6.63 -2.63 1.78
CA HIS A 184 7.63 -1.66 2.19
C HIS A 184 7.27 -1.04 3.55
N THR A 185 8.19 -0.30 4.13
CA THR A 185 8.00 0.36 5.44
C THR A 185 6.89 1.43 5.40
N ASP A 186 6.62 1.99 4.22
CA ASP A 186 5.53 2.94 3.96
C ASP A 186 4.19 2.27 3.67
N ASN A 187 4.09 0.94 3.84
CA ASN A 187 2.94 0.10 3.57
C ASN A 187 2.54 0.00 2.08
N THR A 188 3.38 0.40 1.15
CA THR A 188 3.19 0.09 -0.28
C THR A 188 3.60 -1.35 -0.58
N ILE A 189 3.05 -1.92 -1.64
CA ILE A 189 3.34 -3.30 -2.04
C ILE A 189 4.80 -3.41 -2.51
N ASP A 190 5.54 -4.36 -1.91
CA ASP A 190 6.87 -4.76 -2.37
C ASP A 190 6.76 -5.87 -3.42
N TYR A 191 6.97 -5.50 -4.67
CA TYR A 191 6.91 -6.44 -5.82
C TYR A 191 8.15 -7.35 -5.94
N SER A 192 9.08 -7.29 -5.00
CA SER A 192 10.15 -8.33 -4.89
C SER A 192 9.64 -9.65 -4.29
N GLY A 193 8.47 -9.63 -3.65
CA GLY A 193 7.74 -10.81 -3.20
C GLY A 193 6.62 -11.19 -4.17
N HIS A 194 5.91 -12.27 -3.87
CA HIS A 194 4.75 -12.70 -4.64
C HIS A 194 3.58 -11.73 -4.41
N VAL A 195 2.96 -11.29 -5.51
CA VAL A 195 1.76 -10.45 -5.47
C VAL A 195 0.69 -11.08 -6.35
N TYR A 196 -0.47 -11.35 -5.77
CA TYR A 196 -1.62 -11.88 -6.49
C TYR A 196 -2.50 -10.74 -6.97
N GLY A 197 -2.90 -10.81 -8.23
CA GLY A 197 -3.80 -9.86 -8.86
C GLY A 197 -4.65 -10.53 -9.94
N ASN A 198 -5.33 -9.70 -10.73
CA ASN A 198 -6.19 -10.13 -11.81
C ASN A 198 -5.39 -10.26 -13.11
N VAL A 199 -5.17 -11.49 -13.56
CA VAL A 199 -4.52 -11.80 -14.83
C VAL A 199 -5.56 -12.36 -15.79
N GLY A 200 -6.03 -11.53 -16.71
CA GLY A 200 -7.03 -11.97 -17.72
C GLY A 200 -8.37 -12.45 -17.15
N GLY A 201 -8.82 -11.91 -16.01
CA GLY A 201 -10.06 -12.31 -15.34
C GLY A 201 -9.88 -13.43 -14.30
N MET A 202 -8.66 -13.95 -14.12
CA MET A 202 -8.33 -15.02 -13.19
C MET A 202 -7.29 -14.56 -12.17
N THR A 203 -7.21 -15.26 -11.05
CA THR A 203 -6.13 -15.06 -10.08
C THR A 203 -4.81 -15.50 -10.69
N GLY A 204 -3.79 -14.66 -10.58
CA GLY A 204 -2.43 -14.95 -11.02
C GLY A 204 -1.42 -14.05 -10.32
N LEU A 205 -0.15 -14.33 -10.53
CA LEU A 205 0.93 -13.46 -10.06
C LEU A 205 1.07 -12.25 -10.97
N ILE A 206 1.31 -11.10 -10.37
CA ILE A 206 1.57 -9.83 -11.03
C ILE A 206 2.92 -9.28 -10.55
N ASN A 207 3.62 -8.56 -11.42
CA ASN A 207 5.00 -8.13 -11.16
C ASN A 207 5.14 -6.61 -11.02
N GLU A 208 4.11 -5.84 -11.37
CA GLU A 208 4.17 -4.39 -11.42
C GLU A 208 2.94 -3.72 -10.79
N ALA A 209 3.15 -2.49 -10.30
CA ALA A 209 2.10 -1.71 -9.66
C ALA A 209 0.92 -1.38 -10.59
N GLY A 210 1.18 -1.21 -11.88
CA GLY A 210 0.16 -0.88 -12.90
C GLY A 210 -0.74 -2.04 -13.30
N GLU A 211 -0.44 -3.27 -12.90
CA GLU A 211 -1.24 -4.44 -13.22
C GLU A 211 -2.56 -4.49 -12.43
N SER A 212 -3.53 -5.23 -12.97
CA SER A 212 -4.91 -5.17 -12.49
C SER A 212 -5.11 -5.75 -11.09
N ALA A 213 -5.87 -5.03 -10.28
CA ALA A 213 -6.41 -5.51 -9.01
C ALA A 213 -7.69 -6.33 -9.22
N PHE A 214 -8.06 -7.14 -8.22
CA PHE A 214 -9.39 -7.73 -8.16
C PHE A 214 -10.42 -6.68 -7.77
N ALA A 215 -11.66 -6.85 -8.22
CA ALA A 215 -12.80 -6.10 -7.72
C ALA A 215 -13.69 -7.04 -6.89
N TYR A 216 -14.13 -6.57 -5.74
CA TYR A 216 -15.01 -7.30 -4.86
C TYR A 216 -16.16 -6.40 -4.38
N THR A 217 -17.36 -6.97 -4.30
CA THR A 217 -18.54 -6.34 -3.71
C THR A 217 -19.23 -7.33 -2.78
N ALA A 218 -19.38 -6.96 -1.52
CA ALA A 218 -20.11 -7.74 -0.53
C ALA A 218 -21.63 -7.53 -0.71
N SER A 219 -22.39 -8.49 -0.19
CA SER A 219 -23.85 -8.38 -0.04
C SER A 219 -24.26 -7.77 1.31
N SER A 220 -23.32 -7.22 2.06
CA SER A 220 -23.46 -6.68 3.42
C SER A 220 -22.88 -5.27 3.48
N ASP A 221 -23.08 -4.55 4.57
CA ASP A 221 -22.64 -3.16 4.71
C ASP A 221 -21.11 -3.00 4.73
N TYR A 222 -20.40 -4.03 5.22
CA TYR A 222 -18.93 -4.08 5.22
C TYR A 222 -18.42 -5.52 5.21
N THR A 223 -17.13 -5.71 4.89
CA THR A 223 -16.48 -7.03 4.90
C THR A 223 -15.80 -7.26 6.24
N LYS A 224 -16.18 -8.33 6.95
CA LYS A 224 -15.72 -8.68 8.30
C LYS A 224 -14.71 -9.82 8.32
N TRP A 225 -14.80 -10.72 7.35
CA TRP A 225 -13.99 -11.93 7.29
C TRP A 225 -13.60 -12.23 5.86
N ILE A 226 -12.34 -12.62 5.65
CA ILE A 226 -11.82 -13.01 4.34
C ILE A 226 -11.10 -14.34 4.49
N THR A 227 -11.30 -15.24 3.53
CA THR A 227 -10.47 -16.42 3.34
C THR A 227 -9.96 -16.45 1.91
N PHE A 228 -8.67 -16.53 1.74
CA PHE A 228 -8.01 -16.74 0.45
C PHE A 228 -7.33 -18.10 0.44
N ASP A 229 -7.60 -18.92 -0.58
CA ASP A 229 -6.94 -20.19 -0.84
C ASP A 229 -6.01 -20.00 -2.07
N ASN A 230 -4.69 -20.03 -1.84
CA ASN A 230 -3.73 -19.82 -2.90
C ASN A 230 -3.53 -21.03 -3.80
N LEU A 231 -4.01 -22.21 -3.39
CA LEU A 231 -4.01 -23.42 -4.23
C LEU A 231 -5.18 -23.42 -5.20
N ALA A 232 -6.39 -23.26 -4.67
CA ALA A 232 -7.61 -23.24 -5.45
C ALA A 232 -7.89 -21.87 -6.11
N TYR A 233 -7.14 -20.83 -5.79
CA TYR A 233 -7.37 -19.45 -6.21
C TYR A 233 -8.81 -18.98 -5.89
N THR A 234 -9.29 -19.33 -4.71
CA THR A 234 -10.61 -18.89 -4.25
C THR A 234 -10.50 -17.80 -3.20
N PHE A 235 -11.40 -16.85 -3.30
CA PHE A 235 -11.54 -15.74 -2.36
C PHE A 235 -12.97 -15.72 -1.86
N THR A 236 -13.15 -15.89 -0.57
CA THR A 236 -14.46 -15.88 0.09
C THR A 236 -14.48 -14.87 1.22
N THR A 237 -15.63 -14.28 1.46
CA THR A 237 -15.83 -13.27 2.49
C THR A 237 -17.10 -13.51 3.27
N THR A 238 -17.14 -12.97 4.49
CA THR A 238 -18.39 -12.73 5.21
C THR A 238 -18.44 -11.28 5.63
N GLY A 239 -19.63 -10.69 5.60
CA GLY A 239 -19.84 -9.30 5.95
C GLY A 239 -20.44 -9.10 7.32
N GLY A 240 -20.63 -7.83 7.68
CA GLY A 240 -21.34 -7.35 8.84
C GLY A 240 -22.32 -6.25 8.45
N ASN A 241 -23.28 -5.97 9.33
CA ASN A 241 -24.19 -4.85 9.18
C ASN A 241 -23.72 -3.69 10.05
N LEU A 242 -23.89 -2.45 9.55
CA LEU A 242 -23.56 -1.24 10.29
C LEU A 242 -24.46 -1.11 11.52
N GLY A 243 -23.86 -0.84 12.66
CA GLY A 243 -24.53 -0.38 13.86
C GLY A 243 -24.64 1.14 13.91
N ALA A 244 -25.46 1.65 14.82
CA ALA A 244 -25.62 3.08 15.02
C ALA A 244 -24.32 3.80 15.48
N ASP A 245 -23.37 3.02 16.00
CA ASP A 245 -22.12 3.50 16.56
C ASP A 245 -20.90 3.26 15.62
N ASP A 246 -21.18 2.94 14.36
CA ASP A 246 -20.12 2.70 13.37
C ASP A 246 -19.88 3.95 12.52
N LEU A 247 -18.60 4.37 12.44
CA LEU A 247 -18.14 5.40 11.54
C LEU A 247 -17.72 4.74 10.21
N SER A 248 -18.65 4.62 9.28
CA SER A 248 -18.41 3.98 7.99
C SER A 248 -18.01 4.97 6.92
N LEU A 249 -16.88 4.74 6.24
CA LEU A 249 -16.41 5.59 5.14
C LEU A 249 -17.44 5.73 4.02
N SER A 250 -18.29 4.73 3.80
CA SER A 250 -19.38 4.79 2.82
C SER A 250 -20.46 5.83 3.18
N SER A 251 -20.56 6.21 4.46
CA SER A 251 -21.46 7.24 4.95
C SER A 251 -20.85 8.65 4.91
N PHE A 252 -19.55 8.76 4.64
CA PHE A 252 -18.88 10.04 4.58
C PHE A 252 -19.11 10.72 3.23
N GLY A 253 -19.41 12.03 3.27
CA GLY A 253 -19.38 12.91 2.11
C GLY A 253 -17.95 13.21 1.66
N SER A 254 -17.82 14.10 0.69
CA SER A 254 -16.51 14.63 0.25
C SER A 254 -16.55 16.15 0.37
N GLU A 255 -15.46 16.74 0.85
CA GLU A 255 -15.29 18.17 1.02
C GLU A 255 -13.84 18.54 0.70
N ASP A 256 -13.65 19.59 -0.10
CA ASP A 256 -12.33 20.14 -0.38
C ASP A 256 -12.10 21.39 0.46
N ILE A 257 -11.04 21.40 1.27
CA ILE A 257 -10.66 22.50 2.14
C ILE A 257 -9.18 22.81 1.88
N ASP A 258 -8.86 24.04 1.50
CA ASP A 258 -7.49 24.52 1.24
C ASP A 258 -6.69 23.61 0.27
N ASN A 259 -7.35 23.14 -0.80
CA ASN A 259 -6.83 22.20 -1.80
C ASN A 259 -6.50 20.80 -1.27
N GLU A 260 -7.01 20.43 -0.13
CA GLU A 260 -6.99 19.05 0.38
C GLU A 260 -8.39 18.46 0.36
N SER A 261 -8.50 17.20 -0.12
CA SER A 261 -9.77 16.48 -0.17
C SER A 261 -9.98 15.69 1.11
N PHE A 262 -11.09 15.95 1.77
CA PHE A 262 -11.52 15.24 2.97
C PHE A 262 -12.75 14.38 2.70
N ARG A 263 -12.87 13.33 3.48
CA ARG A 263 -14.12 12.62 3.70
C ARG A 263 -14.70 13.12 5.01
N THR A 264 -16.00 13.49 5.02
CA THR A 264 -16.61 14.16 6.18
C THR A 264 -17.93 13.51 6.57
N LEU A 265 -18.18 13.38 7.88
CA LEU A 265 -19.43 12.88 8.44
C LEU A 265 -19.81 13.70 9.67
N THR A 266 -20.98 14.35 9.62
CA THR A 266 -21.53 15.08 10.78
C THR A 266 -22.49 14.18 11.55
N LEU A 267 -22.24 14.03 12.86
CA LEU A 267 -23.04 13.21 13.76
C LEU A 267 -22.86 13.65 15.21
N THR A 268 -23.76 13.15 16.08
CA THR A 268 -23.57 13.29 17.53
C THR A 268 -22.57 12.27 18.03
N LEU A 269 -21.45 12.74 18.61
CA LEU A 269 -20.49 11.93 19.33
C LEU A 269 -20.72 12.06 20.84
N GLU A 270 -20.67 10.93 21.53
CA GLU A 270 -20.92 10.85 22.97
C GLU A 270 -19.62 10.61 23.74
N ASN A 271 -19.36 11.41 24.77
CA ASN A 271 -18.18 11.25 25.63
C ASN A 271 -18.10 9.85 26.23
N GLY A 272 -16.93 9.23 26.12
CA GLY A 272 -16.65 7.90 26.66
C GLY A 272 -17.19 6.75 25.81
N LYS A 273 -17.95 7.00 24.75
CA LYS A 273 -18.49 5.98 23.86
C LYS A 273 -17.44 5.50 22.84
N SER A 274 -17.49 4.21 22.54
CA SER A 274 -16.63 3.59 21.53
C SER A 274 -17.33 3.56 20.17
N TYR A 275 -16.57 3.81 19.12
CA TYR A 275 -17.00 3.83 17.73
C TYR A 275 -16.11 2.90 16.91
N SER A 276 -16.72 2.04 16.07
CA SER A 276 -15.98 1.22 15.11
C SER A 276 -15.72 2.01 13.84
N LEU A 277 -14.54 1.86 13.26
CA LEU A 277 -14.12 2.50 12.03
C LEU A 277 -14.26 1.50 10.87
N ILE A 278 -15.25 1.71 10.01
CA ILE A 278 -15.54 0.83 8.89
C ILE A 278 -15.05 1.47 7.59
N GLY A 279 -14.18 0.78 6.85
CA GLY A 279 -13.57 1.34 5.64
C GLY A 279 -12.53 2.43 5.90
N ILE A 280 -12.39 2.87 7.14
CA ILE A 280 -11.38 3.83 7.59
C ILE A 280 -10.21 3.03 8.14
N LEU A 281 -9.04 3.28 7.60
CA LEU A 281 -7.82 2.57 7.98
C LEU A 281 -7.51 2.67 9.46
N GLY A 282 -7.33 1.52 10.09
CA GLY A 282 -6.92 1.38 11.46
C GLY A 282 -5.48 0.92 11.64
N ASP A 283 -4.60 1.14 10.68
CA ASP A 283 -3.21 0.74 10.81
C ASP A 283 -2.34 1.79 11.52
N ARG A 284 -1.05 1.49 11.68
CA ARG A 284 -0.08 2.40 12.31
C ARG A 284 0.15 3.71 11.55
N MET A 285 -0.31 3.81 10.31
CA MET A 285 -0.22 5.03 9.50
C MET A 285 -1.38 5.99 9.76
N ASN A 286 -2.47 5.51 10.36
CA ASN A 286 -3.56 6.37 10.74
C ASN A 286 -3.30 7.04 12.07
N LEU A 287 -3.67 8.29 12.09
CA LEU A 287 -3.58 9.07 13.27
C LEU A 287 -4.93 9.67 13.63
N TYR A 288 -5.39 9.33 14.79
CA TYR A 288 -6.51 10.01 15.42
C TYR A 288 -5.98 11.23 16.17
N ASN A 289 -6.71 12.34 16.14
CA ASN A 289 -6.41 13.41 17.07
C ASN A 289 -6.51 12.85 18.51
N PRO A 290 -5.39 12.72 19.24
CA PRO A 290 -5.35 12.01 20.52
C PRO A 290 -6.04 12.77 21.67
N ASP A 291 -6.42 14.02 21.43
CA ASP A 291 -7.17 14.81 22.40
C ASP A 291 -8.69 14.53 22.31
N PHE A 292 -9.14 14.00 21.18
CA PHE A 292 -10.56 13.68 20.95
C PHE A 292 -10.81 12.18 20.83
N PHE A 293 -9.79 11.37 20.51
CA PHE A 293 -9.94 9.94 20.35
C PHE A 293 -8.87 9.16 21.10
N GLU A 294 -9.28 8.21 21.92
CA GLU A 294 -8.44 7.17 22.48
C GLU A 294 -8.53 5.93 21.57
N ARG A 295 -7.39 5.47 21.08
CA ARG A 295 -7.34 4.23 20.27
C ARG A 295 -7.54 3.03 21.16
N LEU A 296 -8.55 2.20 20.85
CA LEU A 296 -8.81 0.94 21.55
C LEU A 296 -8.25 -0.25 20.77
N SER A 297 -8.29 -0.19 19.44
CA SER A 297 -7.72 -1.18 18.52
C SER A 297 -7.45 -0.53 17.15
N ASP A 298 -7.07 -1.31 16.16
CA ASP A 298 -6.83 -0.79 14.81
C ASP A 298 -8.10 -0.24 14.13
N ASN A 299 -9.25 -0.71 14.56
CA ASN A 299 -10.55 -0.34 13.97
C ASN A 299 -11.57 0.16 15.00
N GLN A 300 -11.13 0.58 16.18
CA GLN A 300 -12.02 1.08 17.21
C GLN A 300 -11.37 2.22 18.00
N VAL A 301 -12.14 3.28 18.17
CA VAL A 301 -11.76 4.46 18.97
C VAL A 301 -12.81 4.76 20.03
N LYS A 302 -12.39 5.36 21.15
CA LYS A 302 -13.27 5.93 22.15
C LYS A 302 -13.23 7.44 22.04
N PHE A 303 -14.39 8.08 21.98
CA PHE A 303 -14.48 9.51 21.91
C PHE A 303 -14.28 10.16 23.30
N LEU A 304 -13.43 11.18 23.35
CA LEU A 304 -13.02 11.86 24.58
C LEU A 304 -13.59 13.29 24.70
N GLY A 305 -14.13 13.82 23.61
CA GLY A 305 -14.74 15.16 23.60
C GLY A 305 -16.03 15.25 24.42
N LYS A 306 -16.53 16.45 24.63
CA LYS A 306 -17.84 16.67 25.21
C LYS A 306 -18.92 16.07 24.30
N THR A 307 -19.96 15.44 24.86
CA THR A 307 -21.10 14.96 24.04
C THR A 307 -21.71 16.12 23.25
N GLY A 308 -21.85 15.96 21.94
CA GLY A 308 -22.37 17.00 21.06
C GLY A 308 -22.27 16.64 19.58
N GLU A 309 -22.71 17.57 18.73
CA GLU A 309 -22.59 17.43 17.29
C GLU A 309 -21.18 17.81 16.81
N TYR A 310 -20.58 16.92 16.02
CA TYR A 310 -19.26 17.10 15.42
C TYR A 310 -19.28 16.68 13.95
N THR A 311 -18.41 17.31 13.18
CA THR A 311 -18.00 16.80 11.88
C THR A 311 -16.68 16.05 12.06
N VAL A 312 -16.70 14.77 11.74
CA VAL A 312 -15.49 13.94 11.66
C VAL A 312 -14.87 14.14 10.29
N TYR A 313 -13.62 14.52 10.25
CA TYR A 313 -12.83 14.70 9.04
C TYR A 313 -11.81 13.56 8.92
N TYR A 314 -11.83 12.89 7.79
CA TYR A 314 -10.80 11.91 7.41
C TYR A 314 -10.07 12.39 6.16
N ASN A 315 -8.76 12.60 6.27
CA ASN A 315 -7.91 12.89 5.12
C ASN A 315 -7.30 11.58 4.60
N PRO A 316 -7.70 11.06 3.43
CA PRO A 316 -7.22 9.78 2.92
C PRO A 316 -5.76 9.81 2.46
N VAL A 317 -5.20 11.00 2.17
CA VAL A 317 -3.79 11.17 1.79
C VAL A 317 -2.90 11.20 3.01
N ARG A 318 -3.22 12.04 3.98
CA ARG A 318 -2.45 12.18 5.23
C ARG A 318 -2.75 11.09 6.25
N LYS A 319 -3.77 10.26 5.99
CA LYS A 319 -4.18 9.16 6.88
C LYS A 319 -4.48 9.62 8.30
N ASN A 320 -5.12 10.78 8.47
CA ASN A 320 -5.46 11.29 9.79
C ASN A 320 -6.97 11.56 9.94
N ILE A 321 -7.43 11.45 11.19
CA ILE A 321 -8.81 11.70 11.60
C ILE A 321 -8.81 12.74 12.69
N PHE A 322 -9.61 13.78 12.52
CA PHE A 322 -9.86 14.81 13.53
C PHE A 322 -11.33 15.23 13.52
N VAL A 323 -11.71 16.05 14.47
CA VAL A 323 -13.07 16.58 14.56
C VAL A 323 -13.08 18.10 14.53
N GLY A 324 -14.13 18.63 13.92
CA GLY A 324 -14.55 20.02 14.07
C GLY A 324 -15.94 20.10 14.68
N THR A 325 -16.29 21.22 15.24
CA THR A 325 -17.63 21.50 15.74
C THR A 325 -18.08 22.88 15.28
N ASN A 326 -19.37 23.08 15.20
CA ASN A 326 -19.94 24.35 14.82
C ASN A 326 -19.69 25.39 15.94
N ASN A 327 -19.10 26.54 15.56
CA ASN A 327 -18.84 27.65 16.49
C ASN A 327 -18.10 27.20 17.79
N PRO A 328 -16.92 26.57 17.69
CA PRO A 328 -16.18 26.19 18.88
C PRO A 328 -15.85 27.40 19.73
N ALA A 329 -16.11 27.31 21.03
CA ALA A 329 -15.91 28.42 21.94
C ALA A 329 -15.63 27.98 23.38
N TYR A 330 -15.03 28.87 24.13
CA TYR A 330 -14.92 28.80 25.59
C TYR A 330 -16.32 28.69 26.24
N PRO A 331 -16.56 27.91 27.30
CA PRO A 331 -15.54 27.17 28.04
C PRO A 331 -15.18 25.77 27.48
N ASP A 332 -15.87 25.27 26.47
CA ASP A 332 -15.68 23.90 26.00
C ASP A 332 -14.34 23.73 25.24
N TYR A 333 -13.89 24.80 24.57
CA TYR A 333 -12.67 24.76 23.74
C TYR A 333 -11.86 26.05 23.86
N LEU A 334 -10.56 25.94 23.58
CA LEU A 334 -9.72 27.01 23.07
C LEU A 334 -9.30 26.64 21.64
N LEU A 335 -9.01 27.64 20.82
CA LEU A 335 -8.60 27.48 19.43
C LEU A 335 -7.15 27.96 19.28
N ALA A 336 -6.18 27.05 19.10
CA ALA A 336 -4.84 27.44 18.73
C ALA A 336 -4.83 27.84 17.25
N CYS A 337 -5.00 29.16 17.01
CA CYS A 337 -5.04 29.76 15.69
C CYS A 337 -3.71 30.43 15.40
N GLY A 338 -3.19 30.24 14.22
CA GLY A 338 -1.93 30.80 13.78
C GLY A 338 -1.27 29.93 12.73
N TYR A 339 0.02 30.07 12.59
CA TYR A 339 0.79 29.48 11.52
C TYR A 339 1.64 28.33 12.02
N GLY A 340 1.78 27.28 11.19
CA GLY A 340 2.84 26.29 11.36
C GLY A 340 2.53 25.09 12.25
N LEU A 341 1.31 24.90 12.75
CA LEU A 341 0.92 23.68 13.48
C LEU A 341 0.50 22.58 12.51
N GLY A 342 1.00 21.36 12.73
CA GLY A 342 0.71 20.19 11.91
C GLY A 342 -0.22 19.19 12.59
N TYR A 343 -0.79 18.30 11.79
CA TYR A 343 -1.51 17.15 12.34
C TYR A 343 -0.56 16.29 13.18
N PRO A 344 -1.00 15.80 14.34
CA PRO A 344 -0.26 14.77 15.04
C PRO A 344 0.04 13.59 14.12
N THR A 345 1.21 13.01 14.24
CA THR A 345 1.64 11.92 13.33
C THR A 345 2.50 10.90 14.07
N ARG A 346 2.50 9.65 13.59
CA ARG A 346 3.37 8.56 14.04
C ARG A 346 4.59 8.37 13.17
N VAL A 347 4.61 8.97 11.99
CA VAL A 347 5.71 8.84 11.05
C VAL A 347 6.83 9.80 11.40
N THR A 348 8.06 9.42 11.11
CA THR A 348 9.24 10.27 11.29
C THR A 348 9.26 11.43 10.31
N SER A 349 10.13 12.43 10.55
CA SER A 349 10.28 13.57 9.63
C SER A 349 10.64 13.15 8.21
N ASP A 350 11.47 12.11 8.04
CA ASP A 350 11.87 11.60 6.73
C ASP A 350 10.72 10.85 6.04
N GLU A 351 9.98 10.04 6.80
CA GLU A 351 8.78 9.35 6.31
C GLU A 351 7.68 10.34 5.97
N ILE A 352 7.50 11.42 6.74
CA ILE A 352 6.55 12.50 6.40
C ILE A 352 6.93 13.13 5.07
N SER A 353 8.20 13.40 4.83
CA SER A 353 8.68 13.96 3.56
C SER A 353 8.40 13.06 2.37
N ALA A 354 8.53 11.75 2.53
CA ALA A 354 8.25 10.76 1.48
C ALA A 354 6.74 10.57 1.24
N VAL A 355 5.95 10.44 2.31
CA VAL A 355 4.50 10.17 2.25
C VAL A 355 3.69 11.42 1.89
N TYR A 356 4.13 12.58 2.34
CA TYR A 356 3.43 13.86 2.13
C TYR A 356 4.13 14.79 1.14
N SER A 357 4.96 14.23 0.25
CA SER A 357 5.63 15.01 -0.81
C SER A 357 4.61 15.84 -1.60
N GLY A 358 4.83 17.16 -1.63
CA GLY A 358 3.93 18.12 -2.25
C GLY A 358 2.78 18.62 -1.35
N HIS A 359 2.58 18.06 -0.16
CA HIS A 359 1.62 18.56 0.83
C HIS A 359 2.32 19.38 1.91
N LYS A 360 1.65 20.41 2.42
CA LYS A 360 2.18 21.19 3.54
C LYS A 360 2.29 20.29 4.77
N ARG A 361 3.44 20.32 5.46
CA ARG A 361 3.64 19.60 6.73
C ARG A 361 2.80 20.19 7.85
N THR A 362 2.48 21.47 7.74
CA THR A 362 1.62 22.21 8.66
C THR A 362 0.34 22.60 7.95
N HIS A 363 -0.78 22.63 8.66
CA HIS A 363 -2.08 22.93 8.08
C HIS A 363 -2.69 24.24 8.56
N THR A 364 -2.27 24.75 9.74
CA THR A 364 -2.87 25.95 10.31
C THR A 364 -2.37 27.23 9.67
N SER A 365 -3.23 28.26 9.70
CA SER A 365 -2.90 29.62 9.30
C SER A 365 -3.67 30.62 10.17
N TRP A 366 -3.31 31.93 10.08
CA TRP A 366 -4.08 32.96 10.75
C TRP A 366 -5.44 33.12 10.10
N GLY A 367 -6.49 32.71 10.79
CA GLY A 367 -7.87 32.81 10.35
C GLY A 367 -8.80 31.83 11.05
N PHE A 368 -10.09 32.01 10.86
CA PHE A 368 -11.14 31.14 11.39
C PHE A 368 -12.12 30.71 10.29
N GLY A 369 -11.74 30.89 9.03
CA GLY A 369 -12.61 30.63 7.88
C GLY A 369 -12.94 29.17 7.64
N ASN A 370 -12.08 28.26 8.10
CA ASN A 370 -12.31 26.81 8.03
C ASN A 370 -11.59 26.08 9.16
N VAL A 371 -11.89 24.80 9.31
CA VAL A 371 -11.36 23.94 10.38
C VAL A 371 -9.84 23.69 10.26
N MET A 372 -9.25 23.92 9.10
CA MET A 372 -7.81 23.75 8.86
C MET A 372 -6.99 24.90 9.45
N ASN A 373 -7.60 26.03 9.77
CA ASN A 373 -6.87 27.21 10.20
C ASN A 373 -6.48 27.19 11.68
N TYR A 374 -7.01 26.27 12.46
CA TYR A 374 -6.74 26.19 13.90
C TYR A 374 -6.74 24.74 14.41
N VAL A 375 -6.20 24.56 15.60
CA VAL A 375 -6.29 23.30 16.35
C VAL A 375 -7.22 23.50 17.55
N LEU A 376 -8.20 22.62 17.72
CA LEU A 376 -9.06 22.63 18.91
C LEU A 376 -8.30 22.09 20.12
N LEU A 377 -8.25 22.89 21.18
CA LEU A 377 -7.81 22.43 22.51
C LEU A 377 -9.07 22.08 23.30
N ARG A 378 -9.19 20.81 23.67
CA ARG A 378 -10.32 20.30 24.45
C ARG A 378 -10.20 20.63 25.92
N GLN A 379 -11.27 21.05 26.56
CA GLN A 379 -11.32 21.13 28.02
C GLN A 379 -11.23 19.71 28.61
N ILE A 380 -10.24 19.48 29.46
CA ILE A 380 -10.04 18.20 30.17
C ILE A 380 -10.49 18.25 31.64
N SER A 381 -10.51 19.44 32.21
CA SER A 381 -11.14 19.77 33.48
C SER A 381 -11.39 21.29 33.53
N ASP A 382 -12.08 21.77 34.55
CA ASP A 382 -12.44 23.19 34.64
C ASP A 382 -11.21 24.10 34.51
N GLY A 383 -11.25 24.98 33.51
CA GLY A 383 -10.17 25.91 33.18
C GLY A 383 -8.87 25.27 32.63
N ILE A 384 -8.84 23.95 32.38
CA ILE A 384 -7.67 23.25 31.84
C ILE A 384 -7.97 22.65 30.48
N TYR A 385 -7.15 23.00 29.49
CA TYR A 385 -7.30 22.64 28.08
C TYR A 385 -6.09 21.86 27.58
N GLN A 386 -6.33 20.93 26.67
CA GLN A 386 -5.29 20.12 26.06
C GLN A 386 -5.42 20.10 24.54
N GLY A 387 -4.30 20.25 23.86
CA GLY A 387 -4.16 20.07 22.42
C GLY A 387 -2.81 19.45 22.08
N THR A 388 -2.79 18.55 21.11
CA THR A 388 -1.60 17.90 20.59
C THR A 388 -1.43 18.20 19.13
N PHE A 389 -0.24 18.60 18.71
CA PHE A 389 0.07 18.89 17.31
C PHE A 389 1.52 18.54 17.00
N TYR A 390 1.81 18.35 15.72
CA TYR A 390 3.14 18.08 15.20
C TYR A 390 3.87 19.38 14.90
N THR A 391 5.14 19.43 15.27
CA THR A 391 6.06 20.50 14.92
C THR A 391 7.22 19.89 14.12
N PRO A 392 7.48 20.33 12.87
CA PRO A 392 8.51 19.75 12.00
C PRO A 392 9.87 20.27 12.44
N GLY A 393 10.36 20.87 13.21
CA GLY A 393 11.71 21.22 13.75
C GLY A 393 12.79 21.50 12.69
N ASP A 394 12.43 21.81 11.47
CA ASP A 394 13.38 22.15 10.41
C ASP A 394 13.42 23.69 10.14
N HIS A 395 14.50 24.16 9.51
CA HIS A 395 14.74 25.57 9.27
C HIS A 395 13.68 26.29 8.44
N ASP A 396 12.88 25.55 7.68
CA ASP A 396 11.85 26.10 6.79
C ASP A 396 10.49 26.26 7.50
N HIS A 397 10.36 25.78 8.74
CA HIS A 397 9.07 25.68 9.42
C HIS A 397 9.12 26.30 10.83
N TYR A 398 8.61 27.46 10.91
CA TYR A 398 8.38 28.16 12.18
C TYR A 398 6.89 28.12 12.51
N ALA A 399 6.53 28.06 13.77
CA ALA A 399 5.15 28.18 14.22
C ALA A 399 4.97 29.45 15.05
N GLY A 400 3.92 30.21 14.72
CA GLY A 400 3.49 31.37 15.49
C GLY A 400 1.97 31.33 15.63
N PHE A 401 1.46 31.10 16.83
CA PHE A 401 0.03 30.93 17.09
C PHE A 401 -0.38 31.52 18.44
N LYS A 402 -1.68 31.62 18.66
CA LYS A 402 -2.27 31.95 19.97
C LYS A 402 -3.49 31.08 20.20
N PRO A 403 -3.79 30.69 21.44
CA PRO A 403 -5.11 30.21 21.79
C PRO A 403 -6.11 31.37 21.88
N PHE A 404 -7.29 31.16 21.29
CA PHE A 404 -8.43 32.08 21.31
C PHE A 404 -9.64 31.43 21.99
N GLU A 405 -10.58 32.24 22.51
CA GLU A 405 -11.80 31.75 23.15
C GLU A 405 -12.95 31.44 22.18
N ASN A 406 -12.85 31.88 20.95
CA ASN A 406 -13.86 31.67 19.90
C ASN A 406 -13.27 31.89 18.51
N THR A 407 -14.08 31.71 17.47
CA THR A 407 -13.71 31.93 16.05
C THR A 407 -13.73 33.42 15.70
N GLY A 408 -13.08 34.27 16.49
CA GLY A 408 -12.96 35.68 16.26
C GLY A 408 -11.70 36.28 16.86
N TRP A 409 -11.28 37.43 16.33
CA TRP A 409 -10.13 38.17 16.82
C TRP A 409 -10.48 38.84 18.15
N GLY A 410 -9.71 38.60 19.17
CA GLY A 410 -9.91 39.09 20.54
C GLY A 410 -9.89 37.93 21.54
N ASN A 411 -9.79 38.22 22.81
CA ASN A 411 -9.66 37.22 23.89
C ASN A 411 -8.53 36.25 23.69
N GLU A 412 -7.49 36.64 22.94
CA GLU A 412 -6.29 35.84 22.71
C GLU A 412 -5.51 35.64 23.98
N LYS A 413 -4.86 34.47 24.10
CA LYS A 413 -3.97 34.10 25.21
C LYS A 413 -2.52 34.36 24.78
N LYS A 414 -1.99 35.55 25.13
CA LYS A 414 -0.61 35.96 24.78
C LYS A 414 0.42 35.17 25.58
N ALA A 415 1.55 34.84 24.95
CA ALA A 415 2.63 34.05 25.57
C ALA A 415 3.13 34.67 26.87
N GLY A 416 3.41 35.99 26.88
CA GLY A 416 3.90 36.70 28.06
C GLY A 416 2.94 36.72 29.26
N SER A 417 1.71 36.21 29.10
CA SER A 417 0.75 36.06 30.20
C SER A 417 0.77 34.69 30.85
N PHE A 418 1.66 33.78 30.40
CA PHE A 418 1.75 32.41 30.91
C PHE A 418 3.18 32.06 31.31
N THR A 419 3.30 31.11 32.22
CA THR A 419 4.54 30.42 32.54
C THR A 419 4.56 29.08 31.84
N PHE A 420 5.59 28.84 31.01
CA PHE A 420 5.77 27.59 30.27
C PHE A 420 6.66 26.65 31.10
N THR A 421 6.29 25.38 31.14
CA THR A 421 7.01 24.30 31.86
C THR A 421 7.09 23.05 31.01
N GLY A 422 8.03 22.15 31.29
CA GLY A 422 8.29 20.95 30.50
C GLY A 422 9.25 21.26 29.36
N GLU A 423 8.90 20.86 28.12
CA GLU A 423 9.73 21.14 26.95
C GLU A 423 9.81 22.64 26.66
N GLN A 424 11.02 23.15 26.53
CA GLN A 424 11.27 24.59 26.37
C GLN A 424 11.26 24.98 24.87
N ILE A 425 10.12 24.80 24.22
CA ILE A 425 9.97 25.04 22.77
C ILE A 425 9.25 26.34 22.43
N ILE A 426 8.77 27.09 23.41
CA ILE A 426 8.07 28.36 23.19
C ILE A 426 8.97 29.52 23.52
N SER A 427 9.03 30.48 22.60
CA SER A 427 9.61 31.82 22.75
C SER A 427 8.54 32.89 22.43
N GLY A 428 8.91 34.17 22.62
CA GLY A 428 8.08 35.32 22.30
C GLY A 428 7.13 35.72 23.44
N ASP A 429 6.67 36.98 23.38
CA ASP A 429 5.81 37.58 24.40
C ASP A 429 4.34 37.70 23.93
N ASN A 430 4.13 37.87 22.64
CA ASN A 430 2.80 38.06 22.05
C ASN A 430 2.26 36.74 21.51
N ASP A 431 2.95 36.17 20.50
CA ASP A 431 2.61 34.88 19.93
C ASP A 431 3.34 33.76 20.69
N TRP A 432 2.72 32.59 20.72
CA TRP A 432 3.40 31.38 21.14
C TRP A 432 4.25 30.90 19.96
N THR A 433 5.51 31.31 19.97
CA THR A 433 6.41 31.07 18.84
C THR A 433 7.24 29.81 19.10
N ILE A 434 7.20 28.87 18.16
CA ILE A 434 8.14 27.74 18.09
C ILE A 434 9.20 28.12 17.06
N PRO A 435 10.46 28.32 17.49
CA PRO A 435 11.52 28.81 16.62
C PRO A 435 11.91 27.76 15.56
N ASN A 436 12.38 28.23 14.41
CA ASN A 436 12.80 27.38 13.29
C ASN A 436 14.30 26.99 13.31
N GLY A 437 15.02 27.40 14.33
CA GLY A 437 16.44 27.07 14.48
C GLY A 437 17.43 27.98 13.75
N GLU A 438 16.98 29.02 13.07
CA GLU A 438 17.86 29.94 12.33
C GLU A 438 18.70 30.83 13.29
N ASN A 439 18.12 31.22 14.43
CA ASN A 439 18.79 31.99 15.49
C ASN A 439 18.55 31.45 16.90
N ASP A 440 17.81 30.36 17.01
CA ASP A 440 17.38 29.73 18.27
C ASP A 440 17.69 28.22 18.27
N PRO A 441 17.66 27.53 19.41
CA PRO A 441 17.86 26.10 19.45
C PRO A 441 16.82 25.38 18.59
N VAL A 442 17.32 24.42 17.79
CA VAL A 442 16.49 23.56 16.95
C VAL A 442 15.50 22.79 17.83
N VAL A 443 14.21 22.96 17.58
CA VAL A 443 13.17 22.15 18.21
C VAL A 443 13.13 20.81 17.48
N GLU A 444 13.12 19.72 18.21
CA GLU A 444 13.03 18.38 17.60
C GLU A 444 11.70 18.19 16.87
N SER A 445 11.74 17.64 15.65
CA SER A 445 10.53 17.24 14.92
C SER A 445 9.77 16.18 15.70
N ALA A 446 8.65 16.53 16.30
CA ALA A 446 7.88 15.65 17.16
C ALA A 446 6.44 16.12 17.37
N ASN A 447 5.64 15.26 17.99
CA ASN A 447 4.35 15.67 18.51
C ASN A 447 4.53 16.23 19.92
N TYR A 448 3.93 17.40 20.15
CA TYR A 448 3.92 18.05 21.45
C TYR A 448 2.50 18.23 21.94
N ARG A 449 2.29 17.87 23.21
CA ARG A 449 1.03 18.09 23.93
C ARG A 449 1.15 19.32 24.79
N PHE A 450 0.21 20.25 24.60
CA PHE A 450 0.07 21.46 25.38
C PHE A 450 -1.08 21.31 26.36
N THR A 451 -0.80 21.43 27.64
CA THR A 451 -1.82 21.49 28.68
C THR A 451 -1.84 22.91 29.25
N VAL A 452 -2.90 23.66 28.93
CA VAL A 452 -3.08 25.08 29.26
C VAL A 452 -3.99 25.21 30.47
N ASN A 453 -3.48 25.72 31.57
CA ASN A 453 -4.27 26.05 32.75
C ASN A 453 -4.52 27.57 32.80
N LEU A 454 -5.76 27.96 32.56
CA LEU A 454 -6.16 29.37 32.54
C LEU A 454 -6.22 30.03 33.94
N THR A 455 -6.43 29.22 35.00
CA THR A 455 -6.52 29.71 36.38
C THR A 455 -5.13 30.05 36.91
N THR A 456 -4.17 29.15 36.76
CA THR A 456 -2.79 29.34 37.24
C THR A 456 -1.92 30.09 36.21
N LYS A 457 -2.43 30.32 35.00
CA LYS A 457 -1.65 30.89 33.89
C LYS A 457 -0.38 30.08 33.61
N THR A 458 -0.49 28.76 33.62
CA THR A 458 0.62 27.86 33.29
C THR A 458 0.31 27.03 32.06
N VAL A 459 1.37 26.73 31.31
CA VAL A 459 1.31 25.82 30.15
C VAL A 459 2.37 24.75 30.38
N HIS A 460 1.94 23.51 30.43
CA HIS A 460 2.85 22.37 30.43
C HIS A 460 2.96 21.79 29.04
N ILE A 461 4.19 21.68 28.53
CA ILE A 461 4.51 21.16 27.20
C ILE A 461 5.24 19.82 27.37
N GLN A 462 4.74 18.81 26.69
CA GLN A 462 5.28 17.46 26.75
C GLN A 462 5.44 16.91 25.35
N LYS A 463 6.62 16.40 25.00
CA LYS A 463 6.83 15.56 23.82
C LYS A 463 6.10 14.24 24.03
N VAL A 464 5.32 13.80 23.02
CA VAL A 464 4.52 12.57 23.08
C VAL A 464 4.77 11.67 21.88
N THR A 465 4.82 10.37 22.16
CA THR A 465 4.79 9.31 21.13
C THR A 465 3.36 8.80 21.01
N LEU A 466 2.82 8.71 19.80
CA LEU A 466 1.42 8.35 19.52
C LEU A 466 1.28 6.89 19.09
#